data_3de1932f241600dbd8038e56799b3f49
#
_entry.id   3de1932f241600dbd8038e56799b3f49
#
_cell.length_a   1.000
_cell.length_b   1.000
_cell.length_c   1.000
_cell.angle_alpha   90.00
_cell.angle_beta   90.00
_cell.angle_gamma   90.00
#
_symmetry.space_group_name_H-M   'P 1'
#
loop_
_entity.id
_entity.type
_entity.pdbx_description
1 polymer ?
#
loop_
_entity_poly.entity_id
_entity_poly.type
_entity_poly.pdbx_seq_one_letter_code
_entity_poly.pdbx_strand_id
1 'polypeptide(L)'
;MERKDIYIELLDCFMRGELPAEQEHELRTWFKQPEVREMLFQHYRHSWTEAEGKELPVEIQNRMFRNIQSRIHAGRERKMEEKSVRKRLFRQWLPYAAAVVFLLGLTTSVHLYMNLVDKTENYSSQVYKVLVDKGQRASVILPDGTKVWLNSHTELTYNGDYGKGNRQVVLSGEGYFEVAKDTTLRFIVKAGEMEVEALGTTFNVKAYQEDRELTTTLFEGKVRTSVGKDEVILKPDESLSFDKSSRRMIVSDDLAAYARMKSEAKRLGK
;
A
#
# COMPACT_ATOMS: atom_id res chain seq x y z
N MET A 1 -22.92 56.32 -56.09
CA MET A 1 -22.75 56.50 -54.66
C MET A 1 -21.93 55.29 -54.18
N GLU A 2 -20.69 55.53 -53.75
CA GLU A 2 -19.84 54.43 -53.23
C GLU A 2 -20.38 53.95 -51.91
N ARG A 3 -20.23 52.67 -51.60
CA ARG A 3 -20.66 52.06 -50.32
C ARG A 3 -20.10 52.80 -49.09
N LYS A 4 -19.04 53.51 -49.27
CA LYS A 4 -18.39 54.33 -48.22
C LYS A 4 -19.25 55.51 -47.79
N ASP A 5 -19.86 56.17 -48.68
CA ASP A 5 -20.70 57.38 -48.41
C ASP A 5 -21.95 57.03 -47.60
N ILE A 6 -22.53 55.84 -47.82
CA ILE A 6 -23.64 55.30 -47.03
C ILE A 6 -23.29 55.06 -45.59
N TYR A 7 -22.11 54.50 -45.28
CA TYR A 7 -21.69 54.22 -43.90
C TYR A 7 -21.29 55.48 -43.12
N ILE A 8 -20.81 56.51 -43.82
CA ILE A 8 -20.53 57.81 -43.17
C ILE A 8 -21.87 58.49 -42.84
N GLU A 9 -22.87 58.43 -43.68
CA GLU A 9 -24.20 58.95 -43.42
C GLU A 9 -24.91 58.22 -42.28
N LEU A 10 -24.78 56.89 -42.21
CA LEU A 10 -25.25 56.06 -41.11
C LEU A 10 -24.54 56.41 -39.78
N LEU A 11 -23.25 56.73 -39.82
CA LEU A 11 -22.49 57.16 -38.67
C LEU A 11 -22.95 58.54 -38.16
N ASP A 12 -23.22 59.47 -39.06
CA ASP A 12 -23.76 60.81 -38.71
C ASP A 12 -25.16 60.67 -38.09
N CYS A 13 -26.05 59.82 -38.68
CA CYS A 13 -27.34 59.49 -38.07
C CYS A 13 -27.17 58.85 -36.67
N PHE A 14 -26.20 57.95 -36.47
CA PHE A 14 -25.89 57.36 -35.18
C PHE A 14 -25.43 58.42 -34.13
N MET A 15 -24.60 59.36 -34.57
CA MET A 15 -24.14 60.46 -33.72
C MET A 15 -25.28 61.41 -33.33
N ARG A 16 -26.25 61.60 -34.18
CA ARG A 16 -27.49 62.39 -33.90
C ARG A 16 -28.51 61.61 -33.05
N GLY A 17 -28.32 60.26 -32.88
CA GLY A 17 -29.28 59.42 -32.15
C GLY A 17 -30.51 59.01 -32.93
N GLU A 18 -30.49 59.11 -34.27
CA GLU A 18 -31.62 58.92 -35.20
C GLU A 18 -31.51 57.53 -35.91
N LEU A 19 -30.53 56.68 -35.55
CA LEU A 19 -30.32 55.43 -36.28
C LEU A 19 -31.27 54.32 -35.81
N PRO A 20 -31.98 53.62 -36.71
CA PRO A 20 -32.80 52.46 -36.39
C PRO A 20 -31.97 51.28 -35.88
N ALA A 21 -32.54 50.51 -34.95
CA ALA A 21 -31.84 49.38 -34.29
C ALA A 21 -31.32 48.30 -35.26
N GLU A 22 -32.01 48.09 -36.37
CA GLU A 22 -31.59 47.13 -37.41
C GLU A 22 -30.29 47.55 -38.10
N GLN A 23 -30.14 48.87 -38.35
CA GLN A 23 -28.95 49.42 -39.02
C GLN A 23 -27.77 49.59 -38.04
N GLU A 24 -28.02 49.61 -36.73
CA GLU A 24 -26.95 49.65 -35.71
C GLU A 24 -26.03 48.43 -35.76
N HIS A 25 -26.60 47.25 -36.02
CA HIS A 25 -25.81 45.99 -36.12
C HIS A 25 -24.89 46.03 -37.36
N GLU A 26 -25.36 46.55 -38.49
CA GLU A 26 -24.58 46.68 -39.71
C GLU A 26 -23.42 47.66 -39.50
N LEU A 27 -23.71 48.80 -38.90
CA LEU A 27 -22.72 49.82 -38.57
C LEU A 27 -21.63 49.28 -37.62
N ARG A 28 -22.01 48.51 -36.57
CA ARG A 28 -21.09 47.87 -35.65
C ARG A 28 -20.21 46.84 -36.35
N THR A 29 -20.69 46.11 -37.32
CA THR A 29 -19.93 45.12 -38.09
C THR A 29 -18.92 45.81 -39.02
N TRP A 30 -19.31 46.92 -39.62
CA TRP A 30 -18.43 47.75 -40.43
C TRP A 30 -17.26 48.34 -39.60
N PHE A 31 -17.50 48.82 -38.38
CA PHE A 31 -16.44 49.31 -37.45
C PHE A 31 -15.40 48.28 -37.08
N LYS A 32 -15.66 47.00 -37.19
CA LYS A 32 -14.70 45.95 -36.90
C LYS A 32 -13.65 45.74 -37.98
N GLN A 33 -13.87 46.32 -39.16
CA GLN A 33 -12.91 46.22 -40.27
C GLN A 33 -11.70 47.11 -40.04
N PRO A 34 -10.45 46.63 -40.17
CA PRO A 34 -9.25 47.40 -39.88
C PRO A 34 -9.09 48.65 -40.77
N GLU A 35 -9.60 48.57 -41.99
CA GLU A 35 -9.49 49.64 -42.98
C GLU A 35 -10.39 50.85 -42.67
N VAL A 36 -11.47 50.61 -41.92
CA VAL A 36 -12.45 51.64 -41.56
C VAL A 36 -11.86 52.65 -40.59
N ARG A 37 -10.98 52.25 -39.71
CA ARG A 37 -10.35 53.15 -38.73
C ARG A 37 -9.54 54.24 -39.40
N GLU A 38 -8.74 53.86 -40.37
CA GLU A 38 -7.88 54.84 -41.09
C GLU A 38 -8.76 55.78 -41.93
N MET A 39 -9.79 55.24 -42.59
CA MET A 39 -10.72 56.04 -43.39
C MET A 39 -11.48 57.07 -42.54
N LEU A 40 -12.00 56.68 -41.38
CA LEU A 40 -12.67 57.58 -40.44
C LEU A 40 -11.71 58.64 -39.89
N PHE A 41 -10.47 58.24 -39.56
CA PHE A 41 -9.45 59.18 -39.11
C PHE A 41 -9.18 60.26 -40.17
N GLN A 42 -9.04 59.88 -41.43
CA GLN A 42 -8.84 60.81 -42.54
C GLN A 42 -10.08 61.73 -42.78
N HIS A 43 -11.27 61.14 -42.69
CA HIS A 43 -12.54 61.91 -42.93
C HIS A 43 -12.77 62.97 -41.86
N TYR A 44 -12.58 62.66 -40.57
CA TYR A 44 -12.80 63.57 -39.46
C TYR A 44 -11.56 64.38 -39.03
N ARG A 45 -10.42 64.19 -39.64
CA ARG A 45 -9.16 64.86 -39.30
C ARG A 45 -9.29 66.38 -39.35
N HIS A 46 -9.99 66.90 -40.33
CA HIS A 46 -10.17 68.34 -40.50
C HIS A 46 -11.05 68.93 -39.38
N SER A 47 -12.14 68.24 -39.05
CA SER A 47 -13.04 68.63 -37.97
C SER A 47 -12.37 68.63 -36.58
N TRP A 48 -11.39 67.74 -36.38
CA TRP A 48 -10.59 67.67 -35.16
C TRP A 48 -9.63 68.86 -35.02
N THR A 49 -9.00 69.26 -36.13
CA THR A 49 -8.09 70.41 -36.11
C THR A 49 -8.84 71.73 -35.92
N GLU A 50 -10.08 71.85 -36.42
CA GLU A 50 -10.93 73.04 -36.16
C GLU A 50 -11.51 73.08 -34.73
N ALA A 51 -11.64 71.90 -34.07
CA ALA A 51 -12.12 71.80 -32.70
C ALA A 51 -11.00 72.04 -31.66
N GLU A 52 -9.73 72.04 -32.08
CA GLU A 52 -8.59 72.25 -31.23
C GLU A 52 -8.58 73.66 -30.64
N GLY A 53 -8.85 73.79 -29.34
CA GLY A 53 -8.94 75.05 -28.65
C GLY A 53 -10.37 75.57 -28.33
N LYS A 54 -11.42 74.87 -28.76
CA LYS A 54 -12.79 75.19 -28.31
C LYS A 54 -13.15 74.42 -27.04
N GLU A 55 -13.31 75.12 -25.93
CA GLU A 55 -13.81 74.49 -24.70
C GLU A 55 -15.24 74.02 -24.87
N LEU A 56 -15.50 72.75 -24.61
CA LEU A 56 -16.86 72.21 -24.64
C LEU A 56 -17.70 72.87 -23.51
N PRO A 57 -18.96 73.23 -23.80
CA PRO A 57 -19.87 73.72 -22.78
C PRO A 57 -19.90 72.83 -21.55
N VAL A 58 -19.84 73.41 -20.36
CA VAL A 58 -19.77 72.70 -19.06
C VAL A 58 -20.88 71.64 -18.90
N GLU A 59 -22.04 71.88 -19.47
CA GLU A 59 -23.16 70.93 -19.45
C GLU A 59 -22.90 69.65 -20.24
N ILE A 60 -22.22 69.78 -21.39
CA ILE A 60 -21.84 68.64 -22.22
C ILE A 60 -20.72 67.85 -21.54
N GLN A 61 -19.72 68.52 -20.96
CA GLN A 61 -18.67 67.89 -20.20
C GLN A 61 -19.23 67.09 -19.01
N ASN A 62 -20.12 67.67 -18.24
CA ASN A 62 -20.76 67.00 -17.11
C ASN A 62 -21.66 65.82 -17.51
N ARG A 63 -22.33 65.90 -18.65
CA ARG A 63 -23.14 64.80 -19.16
C ARG A 63 -22.26 63.64 -19.64
N MET A 64 -21.17 63.93 -20.34
CA MET A 64 -20.21 62.92 -20.76
C MET A 64 -19.55 62.22 -19.55
N PHE A 65 -19.12 63.02 -18.58
CA PHE A 65 -18.49 62.48 -17.35
C PHE A 65 -19.45 61.57 -16.57
N ARG A 66 -20.72 61.95 -16.40
CA ARG A 66 -21.74 61.11 -15.74
C ARG A 66 -21.98 59.79 -16.49
N ASN A 67 -22.07 59.85 -17.83
CA ASN A 67 -22.26 58.67 -18.66
C ASN A 67 -21.05 57.71 -18.61
N ILE A 68 -19.84 58.23 -18.58
CA ILE A 68 -18.63 57.42 -18.45
C ILE A 68 -18.59 56.79 -17.03
N GLN A 69 -18.81 57.56 -15.98
CA GLN A 69 -18.84 57.02 -14.61
C GLN A 69 -19.90 55.95 -14.44
N SER A 70 -21.13 56.13 -14.92
CA SER A 70 -22.17 55.13 -14.78
C SER A 70 -21.81 53.81 -15.49
N ARG A 71 -21.16 53.87 -16.66
CA ARG A 71 -20.68 52.65 -17.39
C ARG A 71 -19.52 51.95 -16.68
N ILE A 72 -18.60 52.70 -16.05
CA ILE A 72 -17.51 52.16 -15.26
C ILE A 72 -18.05 51.44 -14.01
N HIS A 73 -19.00 52.05 -13.30
CA HIS A 73 -19.63 51.47 -12.13
C HIS A 73 -20.42 50.20 -12.46
N ALA A 74 -21.26 50.23 -13.47
CA ALA A 74 -22.05 49.08 -13.94
C ALA A 74 -21.17 47.88 -14.37
N GLY A 75 -20.04 48.17 -15.00
CA GLY A 75 -19.07 47.12 -15.39
C GLY A 75 -18.32 46.50 -14.17
N ARG A 76 -18.15 47.28 -13.13
CA ARG A 76 -17.46 46.85 -11.88
C ARG A 76 -18.38 46.01 -11.02
N GLU A 77 -19.64 46.34 -10.90
CA GLU A 77 -20.64 45.59 -10.14
C GLU A 77 -20.89 44.19 -10.75
N ARG A 78 -21.08 44.10 -12.05
CA ARG A 78 -21.25 42.82 -12.76
C ARG A 78 -20.08 41.86 -12.55
N LYS A 79 -18.82 42.35 -12.57
CA LYS A 79 -17.63 41.53 -12.31
C LYS A 79 -17.50 41.08 -10.85
N MET A 80 -18.03 41.82 -9.91
CA MET A 80 -18.01 41.45 -8.48
C MET A 80 -19.08 40.40 -8.16
N GLU A 81 -20.27 40.48 -8.72
CA GLU A 81 -21.33 39.48 -8.52
C GLU A 81 -20.96 38.11 -9.10
N GLU A 82 -20.43 38.04 -10.31
CA GLU A 82 -19.99 36.77 -10.91
C GLU A 82 -18.90 36.07 -10.07
N LYS A 83 -17.95 36.84 -9.52
CA LYS A 83 -16.89 36.27 -8.65
C LYS A 83 -17.40 35.81 -7.29
N SER A 84 -18.44 36.47 -6.74
CA SER A 84 -18.99 36.13 -5.43
C SER A 84 -19.82 34.84 -5.46
N VAL A 85 -20.63 34.65 -6.49
CA VAL A 85 -21.47 33.47 -6.68
C VAL A 85 -20.60 32.23 -6.91
N ARG A 86 -19.58 32.33 -7.75
CA ARG A 86 -18.64 31.21 -8.02
C ARG A 86 -17.86 30.77 -6.76
N LYS A 87 -17.40 31.72 -5.94
CA LYS A 87 -16.73 31.44 -4.66
C LYS A 87 -17.66 30.80 -3.63
N ARG A 88 -18.93 31.20 -3.60
CA ARG A 88 -19.93 30.68 -2.65
C ARG A 88 -20.30 29.24 -2.96
N LEU A 89 -20.54 28.92 -4.23
CA LEU A 89 -20.79 27.57 -4.71
C LEU A 89 -19.58 26.64 -4.43
N PHE A 90 -18.35 27.08 -4.77
CA PHE A 90 -17.15 26.30 -4.54
C PHE A 90 -16.92 26.00 -3.06
N ARG A 91 -17.22 26.96 -2.17
CA ARG A 91 -17.07 26.79 -0.71
C ARG A 91 -18.11 25.84 -0.10
N GLN A 92 -19.29 25.73 -0.70
CA GLN A 92 -20.32 24.78 -0.25
C GLN A 92 -19.99 23.33 -0.66
N TRP A 93 -19.31 23.11 -1.78
CA TRP A 93 -18.94 21.78 -2.29
C TRP A 93 -17.61 21.25 -1.70
N LEU A 94 -16.79 22.13 -1.15
CA LEU A 94 -15.49 21.77 -0.58
C LEU A 94 -15.57 20.68 0.51
N PRO A 95 -16.52 20.73 1.48
CA PRO A 95 -16.63 19.68 2.50
C PRO A 95 -17.07 18.33 1.93
N TYR A 96 -17.90 18.33 0.88
CA TYR A 96 -18.30 17.08 0.22
C TYR A 96 -17.14 16.46 -0.58
N ALA A 97 -16.35 17.28 -1.25
CA ALA A 97 -15.13 16.81 -1.93
C ALA A 97 -14.13 16.20 -0.93
N ALA A 98 -13.93 16.85 0.23
CA ALA A 98 -13.08 16.32 1.29
C ALA A 98 -13.61 14.99 1.85
N ALA A 99 -14.93 14.87 2.03
CA ALA A 99 -15.56 13.63 2.50
C ALA A 99 -15.38 12.48 1.48
N VAL A 100 -15.52 12.75 0.19
CA VAL A 100 -15.28 11.74 -0.87
C VAL A 100 -13.82 11.28 -0.88
N VAL A 101 -12.86 12.22 -0.79
CA VAL A 101 -11.43 11.87 -0.74
C VAL A 101 -11.12 11.06 0.52
N PHE A 102 -11.71 11.42 1.65
CA PHE A 102 -11.54 10.68 2.91
C PHE A 102 -12.11 9.26 2.82
N LEU A 103 -13.32 9.09 2.25
CA LEU A 103 -13.91 7.77 2.05
C LEU A 103 -13.10 6.90 1.08
N LEU A 104 -12.60 7.48 -0.01
CA LEU A 104 -11.70 6.77 -0.94
C LEU A 104 -10.39 6.38 -0.26
N GLY A 105 -9.82 7.24 0.57
CA GLY A 105 -8.63 6.94 1.36
C GLY A 105 -8.89 5.82 2.38
N LEU A 106 -10.04 5.85 3.05
CA LEU A 106 -10.43 4.81 4.01
C LEU A 106 -10.64 3.46 3.32
N THR A 107 -11.37 3.43 2.20
CA THR A 107 -11.62 2.18 1.45
C THR A 107 -10.34 1.58 0.89
N THR A 108 -9.44 2.40 0.35
CA THR A 108 -8.13 1.93 -0.14
C THR A 108 -7.25 1.43 1.00
N SER A 109 -7.27 2.10 2.16
CA SER A 109 -6.53 1.67 3.35
C SER A 109 -7.05 0.34 3.90
N VAL A 110 -8.38 0.18 4.01
CA VAL A 110 -9.01 -1.07 4.44
C VAL A 110 -8.72 -2.20 3.43
N HIS A 111 -8.83 -1.93 2.14
CA HIS A 111 -8.53 -2.93 1.11
C HIS A 111 -7.05 -3.38 1.14
N LEU A 112 -6.12 -2.42 1.32
CA LEU A 112 -4.70 -2.74 1.47
C LEU A 112 -4.44 -3.55 2.74
N TYR A 113 -5.07 -3.19 3.86
CA TYR A 113 -4.98 -3.94 5.12
C TYR A 113 -5.50 -5.36 4.98
N MET A 114 -6.69 -5.55 4.38
CA MET A 114 -7.27 -6.88 4.12
C MET A 114 -6.37 -7.74 3.24
N ASN A 115 -5.80 -7.17 2.15
CA ASN A 115 -4.86 -7.90 1.29
C ASN A 115 -3.55 -8.29 2.01
N LEU A 116 -3.10 -7.52 2.99
CA LEU A 116 -1.93 -7.87 3.81
C LEU A 116 -2.26 -9.01 4.78
N VAL A 117 -3.46 -8.99 5.38
CA VAL A 117 -3.93 -10.04 6.29
C VAL A 117 -4.14 -11.36 5.54
N ASP A 118 -4.82 -11.34 4.39
CA ASP A 118 -5.07 -12.54 3.58
C ASP A 118 -3.76 -13.22 3.11
N LYS A 119 -2.71 -12.43 2.84
CA LYS A 119 -1.40 -13.00 2.47
C LYS A 119 -0.76 -13.76 3.63
N THR A 120 -0.94 -13.30 4.88
CA THR A 120 -0.38 -14.00 6.04
C THR A 120 -1.10 -15.32 6.32
N GLU A 121 -2.41 -15.39 6.13
CA GLU A 121 -3.17 -16.63 6.31
C GLU A 121 -2.86 -17.68 5.24
N ASN A 122 -2.66 -17.27 3.98
CA ASN A 122 -2.31 -18.19 2.90
C ASN A 122 -0.94 -18.87 3.08
N TYR A 123 0.04 -18.22 3.72
CA TYR A 123 1.31 -18.86 4.04
C TYR A 123 1.18 -19.90 5.16
N SER A 124 0.32 -19.66 6.14
CA SER A 124 0.07 -20.59 7.25
C SER A 124 -0.61 -21.89 6.79
N SER A 125 -1.38 -21.84 5.70
CA SER A 125 -2.08 -23.00 5.16
C SER A 125 -1.21 -23.94 4.30
N GLN A 126 -0.01 -23.49 3.87
CA GLN A 126 0.92 -24.34 3.15
C GLN A 126 1.65 -25.28 4.10
N VAL A 127 1.63 -26.56 3.79
CA VAL A 127 2.32 -27.61 4.56
C VAL A 127 3.44 -28.19 3.69
N TYR A 128 4.67 -28.09 4.19
CA TYR A 128 5.83 -28.73 3.58
C TYR A 128 6.07 -30.08 4.25
N LYS A 129 6.28 -31.09 3.43
CA LYS A 129 6.44 -32.47 3.87
C LYS A 129 7.67 -33.09 3.23
N VAL A 130 8.56 -33.61 4.07
CA VAL A 130 9.74 -34.38 3.66
C VAL A 130 9.52 -35.82 4.04
N LEU A 131 9.52 -36.70 3.05
CA LEU A 131 9.36 -38.14 3.24
C LEU A 131 10.68 -38.83 2.93
N VAL A 132 11.09 -39.74 3.81
CA VAL A 132 12.26 -40.58 3.66
C VAL A 132 11.80 -42.05 3.61
N ASP A 133 11.99 -42.67 2.49
CA ASP A 133 11.59 -44.06 2.26
C ASP A 133 12.41 -45.07 3.09
N LYS A 134 11.89 -46.28 3.19
CA LYS A 134 12.56 -47.36 3.92
C LYS A 134 13.93 -47.64 3.33
N GLY A 135 14.96 -47.66 4.17
CA GLY A 135 16.36 -47.89 3.78
C GLY A 135 17.09 -46.68 3.24
N GLN A 136 16.41 -45.54 3.13
CA GLN A 136 17.01 -44.26 2.73
C GLN A 136 17.25 -43.32 3.93
N ARG A 137 18.02 -42.26 3.71
CA ARG A 137 18.30 -41.18 4.65
C ARG A 137 18.31 -39.86 3.89
N ALA A 138 17.94 -38.79 4.57
CA ALA A 138 17.93 -37.45 3.96
C ALA A 138 18.49 -36.41 4.94
N SER A 139 19.05 -35.33 4.40
CA SER A 139 19.37 -34.13 5.16
C SER A 139 18.59 -32.94 4.62
N VAL A 140 18.05 -32.11 5.49
CA VAL A 140 17.25 -30.94 5.17
C VAL A 140 17.79 -29.74 5.95
N ILE A 141 17.87 -28.60 5.30
CA ILE A 141 18.12 -27.30 5.95
C ILE A 141 16.80 -26.56 5.98
N LEU A 142 16.31 -26.28 7.18
CA LEU A 142 15.08 -25.51 7.38
C LEU A 142 15.31 -24.01 7.12
N PRO A 143 14.24 -23.22 6.90
CA PRO A 143 14.37 -21.79 6.57
C PRO A 143 15.11 -20.93 7.62
N ASP A 144 15.16 -21.37 8.88
CA ASP A 144 15.91 -20.72 9.98
C ASP A 144 17.39 -21.10 10.03
N GLY A 145 17.85 -21.98 9.14
CA GLY A 145 19.20 -22.50 9.11
C GLY A 145 19.41 -23.76 9.99
N THR A 146 18.38 -24.26 10.66
CA THR A 146 18.41 -25.54 11.38
C THR A 146 18.69 -26.68 10.43
N LYS A 147 19.65 -27.55 10.75
CA LYS A 147 19.98 -28.74 9.98
C LYS A 147 19.32 -29.96 10.60
N VAL A 148 18.67 -30.75 9.78
CA VAL A 148 17.97 -31.97 10.19
C VAL A 148 18.45 -33.14 9.37
N TRP A 149 18.89 -34.21 10.01
CA TRP A 149 19.15 -35.48 9.36
C TRP A 149 18.06 -36.47 9.75
N LEU A 150 17.36 -36.94 8.72
CA LEU A 150 16.22 -37.85 8.83
C LEU A 150 16.68 -39.29 8.54
N ASN A 151 16.35 -40.19 9.43
CA ASN A 151 16.63 -41.62 9.25
C ASN A 151 15.57 -42.27 8.36
N SER A 152 15.78 -43.54 8.07
CA SER A 152 14.89 -44.39 7.26
C SER A 152 13.45 -44.35 7.80
N HIS A 153 12.48 -44.36 6.87
CA HIS A 153 11.04 -44.43 7.18
C HIS A 153 10.60 -43.28 8.09
N THR A 154 11.02 -42.05 7.74
CA THR A 154 10.76 -40.84 8.54
C THR A 154 10.02 -39.80 7.71
N GLU A 155 9.08 -39.16 8.36
CA GLU A 155 8.34 -38.03 7.85
C GLU A 155 8.60 -36.80 8.73
N LEU A 156 8.99 -35.69 8.09
CA LEU A 156 9.12 -34.37 8.73
C LEU A 156 8.16 -33.38 8.05
N THR A 157 7.34 -32.70 8.85
CA THR A 157 6.37 -31.75 8.35
C THR A 157 6.51 -30.41 9.06
N TYR A 158 6.39 -29.28 8.32
CA TYR A 158 6.34 -27.93 8.88
C TYR A 158 5.46 -27.03 8.03
N ASN A 159 4.93 -25.96 8.62
CA ASN A 159 4.04 -25.04 7.94
C ASN A 159 4.80 -23.94 7.19
N GLY A 160 4.13 -23.26 6.24
CA GLY A 160 4.70 -22.19 5.43
C GLY A 160 5.00 -20.90 6.19
N ASP A 161 4.48 -20.74 7.39
CA ASP A 161 4.80 -19.67 8.33
C ASP A 161 6.01 -19.97 9.23
N TYR A 162 6.65 -21.14 9.04
CA TYR A 162 7.87 -21.51 9.76
C TYR A 162 8.94 -20.42 9.67
N GLY A 163 9.47 -20.00 10.81
CA GLY A 163 10.45 -18.91 10.92
C GLY A 163 9.84 -17.50 11.00
N LYS A 164 8.51 -17.34 10.82
CA LYS A 164 7.82 -16.04 10.86
C LYS A 164 7.02 -15.78 12.14
N GLY A 165 7.14 -16.59 13.14
CA GLY A 165 6.39 -16.49 14.40
C GLY A 165 6.35 -17.81 15.13
N ASN A 166 6.69 -18.89 14.46
CA ASN A 166 6.89 -20.21 15.04
C ASN A 166 8.04 -20.94 14.37
N ARG A 167 8.66 -21.86 15.09
CA ARG A 167 9.65 -22.81 14.57
C ARG A 167 9.24 -24.23 14.96
N GLN A 168 8.02 -24.61 14.54
CA GLN A 168 7.43 -25.89 14.89
C GLN A 168 7.54 -26.85 13.72
N VAL A 169 7.99 -28.07 14.02
CA VAL A 169 8.01 -29.21 13.10
C VAL A 169 7.27 -30.39 13.72
N VAL A 170 6.69 -31.25 12.90
CA VAL A 170 6.09 -32.53 13.30
C VAL A 170 6.96 -33.65 12.73
N LEU A 171 7.37 -34.57 13.59
CA LEU A 171 8.20 -35.72 13.26
C LEU A 171 7.47 -37.04 13.51
N SER A 172 7.49 -37.92 12.50
CA SER A 172 7.15 -39.33 12.64
C SER A 172 8.32 -40.15 12.12
N GLY A 173 9.01 -40.88 13.00
CA GLY A 173 10.26 -41.56 12.69
C GLY A 173 11.44 -41.07 13.54
N GLU A 174 12.61 -40.93 12.95
CA GLU A 174 13.80 -40.50 13.68
C GLU A 174 14.54 -39.37 13.00
N GLY A 175 14.85 -38.32 13.77
CA GLY A 175 15.56 -37.14 13.29
C GLY A 175 16.61 -36.64 14.28
N TYR A 176 17.79 -36.31 13.74
CA TYR A 176 18.86 -35.62 14.43
C TYR A 176 18.84 -34.14 14.03
N PHE A 177 18.81 -33.26 15.01
CA PHE A 177 18.61 -31.82 14.86
C PHE A 177 19.86 -31.06 15.36
N GLU A 178 20.43 -30.22 14.51
CA GLU A 178 21.33 -29.13 14.88
C GLU A 178 20.57 -27.81 14.75
N VAL A 179 19.97 -27.38 15.85
CA VAL A 179 19.06 -26.22 15.85
C VAL A 179 19.84 -24.92 15.80
N ALA A 180 19.48 -24.05 14.86
CA ALA A 180 20.03 -22.70 14.78
C ALA A 180 19.72 -21.91 16.06
N LYS A 181 20.74 -21.23 16.62
CA LYS A 181 20.61 -20.45 17.84
C LYS A 181 19.69 -19.27 17.66
N ASP A 182 18.59 -19.25 18.39
CA ASP A 182 17.66 -18.14 18.48
C ASP A 182 17.06 -18.12 19.90
N THR A 183 17.29 -17.04 20.62
CA THR A 183 16.79 -16.86 21.98
C THR A 183 15.39 -16.25 22.03
N THR A 184 14.90 -15.76 20.92
CA THR A 184 13.59 -15.10 20.82
C THR A 184 12.47 -16.05 20.45
N LEU A 185 12.77 -17.06 19.62
CA LEU A 185 11.78 -17.98 19.09
C LEU A 185 12.22 -19.44 19.35
N ARG A 186 11.42 -20.18 20.11
CA ARG A 186 11.69 -21.58 20.43
C ARG A 186 11.53 -22.47 19.20
N PHE A 187 12.44 -23.43 19.04
CA PHE A 187 12.28 -24.54 18.10
C PHE A 187 11.51 -25.67 18.79
N ILE A 188 10.47 -26.19 18.17
CA ILE A 188 9.58 -27.18 18.76
C ILE A 188 9.46 -28.38 17.81
N VAL A 189 9.76 -29.58 18.31
CA VAL A 189 9.50 -30.84 17.62
C VAL A 189 8.31 -31.52 18.28
N LYS A 190 7.23 -31.71 17.54
CA LYS A 190 6.10 -32.56 17.95
C LYS A 190 6.30 -33.97 17.42
N ALA A 191 6.41 -34.92 18.31
CA ALA A 191 6.69 -36.33 17.99
C ALA A 191 5.71 -37.25 18.73
N GLY A 192 4.57 -37.53 18.08
CA GLY A 192 3.45 -38.21 18.72
C GLY A 192 2.89 -37.41 19.91
N GLU A 193 2.92 -37.97 21.10
CA GLU A 193 2.48 -37.30 22.35
C GLU A 193 3.60 -36.45 23.01
N MET A 194 4.85 -36.58 22.52
CA MET A 194 6.00 -35.88 23.05
C MET A 194 6.25 -34.56 22.29
N GLU A 195 6.51 -33.51 23.05
CA GLU A 195 6.94 -32.22 22.54
C GLU A 195 8.34 -31.90 23.08
N VAL A 196 9.24 -31.50 22.19
CA VAL A 196 10.64 -31.20 22.49
C VAL A 196 10.94 -29.76 22.12
N GLU A 197 11.26 -28.92 23.10
CA GLU A 197 11.58 -27.50 22.92
C GLU A 197 13.08 -27.24 23.04
N ALA A 198 13.61 -26.43 22.12
CA ALA A 198 15.03 -26.06 22.06
C ALA A 198 15.23 -24.58 21.66
N LEU A 199 16.39 -24.00 22.05
CA LEU A 199 16.76 -22.61 21.69
C LEU A 199 18.05 -22.50 20.89
N GLY A 200 18.68 -23.64 20.59
CA GLY A 200 19.97 -23.71 19.91
C GLY A 200 20.78 -24.85 20.46
N THR A 201 20.35 -26.07 20.17
CA THR A 201 20.79 -27.31 20.79
C THR A 201 20.99 -28.37 19.72
N THR A 202 21.77 -29.38 20.07
CA THR A 202 21.95 -30.57 19.23
C THR A 202 21.33 -31.76 19.93
N PHE A 203 20.31 -32.37 19.31
CA PHE A 203 19.61 -33.51 19.94
C PHE A 203 19.02 -34.45 18.86
N ASN A 204 18.69 -35.67 19.29
CA ASN A 204 17.99 -36.67 18.47
C ASN A 204 16.60 -36.94 19.05
N VAL A 205 15.64 -37.16 18.19
CA VAL A 205 14.28 -37.60 18.54
C VAL A 205 13.97 -38.86 17.74
N LYS A 206 13.57 -39.93 18.44
CA LYS A 206 13.09 -41.17 17.84
C LYS A 206 11.64 -41.40 18.23
N ALA A 207 10.76 -41.41 17.28
CA ALA A 207 9.31 -41.46 17.46
C ALA A 207 8.62 -42.22 16.33
N TYR A 208 9.02 -43.45 16.08
CA TYR A 208 8.29 -44.32 15.16
C TYR A 208 6.92 -44.71 15.74
N GLN A 209 5.91 -44.80 14.89
CA GLN A 209 4.57 -45.13 15.37
C GLN A 209 4.48 -46.53 15.94
N GLU A 210 5.22 -47.49 15.33
CA GLU A 210 5.32 -48.90 15.74
C GLU A 210 6.15 -49.14 17.01
N ASP A 211 7.05 -48.21 17.34
CA ASP A 211 7.89 -48.36 18.52
C ASP A 211 7.03 -48.12 19.79
N ARG A 212 7.32 -48.95 20.81
CA ARG A 212 6.71 -48.80 22.14
C ARG A 212 7.11 -47.51 22.86
N GLU A 213 8.30 -47.02 22.56
CA GLU A 213 8.90 -45.90 23.25
C GLU A 213 9.17 -44.73 22.33
N LEU A 214 8.95 -43.49 22.82
CA LEU A 214 9.45 -42.27 22.22
C LEU A 214 10.72 -41.85 22.97
N THR A 215 11.79 -41.52 22.26
CA THR A 215 13.09 -41.22 22.90
C THR A 215 13.61 -39.87 22.43
N THR A 216 14.14 -39.07 23.38
CA THR A 216 14.88 -37.84 23.06
C THR A 216 16.26 -37.92 23.74
N THR A 217 17.33 -37.72 22.97
CA THR A 217 18.71 -37.71 23.49
C THR A 217 19.34 -36.36 23.23
N LEU A 218 19.88 -35.72 24.26
CA LEU A 218 20.54 -34.42 24.18
C LEU A 218 22.06 -34.58 24.08
N PHE A 219 22.64 -33.90 23.07
CA PHE A 219 24.09 -33.90 22.84
C PHE A 219 24.76 -32.59 23.31
N GLU A 220 24.12 -31.44 23.01
CA GLU A 220 24.65 -30.12 23.33
C GLU A 220 23.53 -29.15 23.66
N GLY A 221 23.71 -28.34 24.68
CA GLY A 221 22.81 -27.28 25.09
C GLY A 221 21.80 -27.71 26.15
N LYS A 222 20.53 -27.37 25.97
CA LYS A 222 19.44 -27.68 26.92
C LYS A 222 18.15 -27.90 26.14
N VAL A 223 17.42 -28.96 26.45
CA VAL A 223 16.13 -29.30 25.83
C VAL A 223 15.10 -29.48 26.96
N ARG A 224 13.91 -28.93 26.72
CA ARG A 224 12.72 -29.22 27.52
C ARG A 224 11.88 -30.24 26.74
N THR A 225 11.60 -31.37 27.37
CA THR A 225 10.72 -32.40 26.82
C THR A 225 9.47 -32.51 27.67
N SER A 226 8.30 -32.50 27.03
CA SER A 226 7.01 -32.62 27.73
C SER A 226 6.12 -33.69 27.09
N VAL A 227 5.34 -34.35 27.92
CA VAL A 227 4.28 -35.29 27.53
C VAL A 227 3.06 -35.01 28.41
N GLY A 228 2.02 -34.44 27.79
CA GLY A 228 0.84 -34.00 28.51
C GLY A 228 1.15 -32.86 29.49
N LYS A 229 1.09 -33.16 30.81
CA LYS A 229 1.40 -32.16 31.88
C LYS A 229 2.78 -32.37 32.49
N ASP A 230 3.43 -33.49 32.22
CA ASP A 230 4.75 -33.81 32.77
C ASP A 230 5.82 -33.20 31.89
N GLU A 231 6.81 -32.56 32.50
CA GLU A 231 7.95 -31.97 31.80
C GLU A 231 9.26 -32.32 32.46
N VAL A 232 10.31 -32.50 31.64
CA VAL A 232 11.68 -32.78 32.06
C VAL A 232 12.63 -31.90 31.27
N ILE A 233 13.63 -31.34 31.94
CA ILE A 233 14.71 -30.60 31.28
C ILE A 233 15.93 -31.52 31.23
N LEU A 234 16.34 -31.85 30.01
CA LEU A 234 17.54 -32.66 29.78
C LEU A 234 18.80 -31.81 29.80
N LYS A 235 19.86 -32.37 30.31
CA LYS A 235 21.25 -31.90 30.24
C LYS A 235 22.00 -32.68 29.14
N PRO A 236 23.14 -32.17 28.70
CA PRO A 236 23.98 -32.91 27.77
C PRO A 236 24.28 -34.32 28.27
N ASP A 237 24.27 -35.27 27.34
CA ASP A 237 24.48 -36.69 27.55
C ASP A 237 23.33 -37.43 28.26
N GLU A 238 22.20 -36.74 28.54
CA GLU A 238 20.99 -37.37 29.06
C GLU A 238 20.05 -37.80 27.93
N SER A 239 19.36 -38.90 28.15
CA SER A 239 18.30 -39.44 27.28
C SER A 239 17.00 -39.61 28.05
N LEU A 240 15.87 -39.16 27.47
CA LEU A 240 14.55 -39.44 28.00
C LEU A 240 13.87 -40.47 27.15
N SER A 241 13.35 -41.54 27.76
CA SER A 241 12.45 -42.51 27.14
C SER A 241 11.06 -42.41 27.75
N PHE A 242 10.05 -42.27 26.86
CA PHE A 242 8.63 -42.29 27.21
C PHE A 242 7.98 -43.58 26.71
N ASP A 243 7.56 -44.45 27.60
CA ASP A 243 6.80 -45.66 27.29
C ASP A 243 5.31 -45.33 27.06
N LYS A 244 4.84 -45.51 25.85
CA LYS A 244 3.43 -45.21 25.43
C LYS A 244 2.40 -46.05 26.22
N SER A 245 2.76 -47.27 26.62
CA SER A 245 1.83 -48.21 27.29
C SER A 245 1.71 -47.90 28.79
N SER A 246 2.83 -47.70 29.49
CA SER A 246 2.82 -47.41 30.91
C SER A 246 2.73 -45.91 31.23
N ARG A 247 2.86 -45.03 30.21
CA ARG A 247 2.89 -43.56 30.29
C ARG A 247 3.96 -43.04 31.26
N ARG A 248 5.09 -43.76 31.37
CA ARG A 248 6.20 -43.40 32.25
C ARG A 248 7.32 -42.71 31.45
N MET A 249 7.85 -41.67 32.04
CA MET A 249 9.05 -40.98 31.54
C MET A 249 10.23 -41.46 32.40
N ILE A 250 11.30 -41.90 31.75
CA ILE A 250 12.54 -42.37 32.40
C ILE A 250 13.69 -41.57 31.79
N VAL A 251 14.49 -40.92 32.66
CA VAL A 251 15.73 -40.25 32.26
C VAL A 251 16.89 -41.17 32.57
N SER A 252 17.80 -41.35 31.63
CA SER A 252 18.98 -42.18 31.77
C SER A 252 20.22 -41.49 31.19
N ASP A 253 21.37 -41.71 31.81
CA ASP A 253 22.69 -41.28 31.33
C ASP A 253 23.29 -42.40 30.48
N ASP A 254 22.67 -42.73 29.35
CA ASP A 254 23.14 -43.83 28.48
C ASP A 254 24.20 -43.36 27.48
N LEU A 255 25.45 -43.28 27.96
CA LEU A 255 26.63 -42.97 27.14
C LEU A 255 26.86 -43.93 25.97
N ALA A 256 26.34 -45.17 26.01
CA ALA A 256 26.50 -46.13 24.92
C ALA A 256 25.54 -45.90 23.78
N ALA A 257 24.29 -45.50 24.06
CA ALA A 257 23.35 -45.03 23.06
C ALA A 257 23.83 -43.72 22.39
N TYR A 258 24.39 -42.80 23.22
CA TYR A 258 25.04 -41.59 22.75
C TYR A 258 26.17 -41.84 21.75
N ALA A 259 27.12 -42.73 22.06
CA ALA A 259 28.26 -43.03 21.19
C ALA A 259 27.82 -43.62 19.84
N ARG A 260 26.82 -44.50 19.85
CA ARG A 260 26.23 -45.08 18.61
C ARG A 260 25.58 -44.03 17.74
N MET A 261 24.69 -43.21 18.30
CA MET A 261 23.98 -42.16 17.54
C MET A 261 24.91 -41.08 16.99
N LYS A 262 25.92 -40.64 17.81
CA LYS A 262 26.91 -39.67 17.36
C LYS A 262 27.78 -40.22 16.22
N SER A 263 28.10 -41.49 16.22
CA SER A 263 28.83 -42.12 15.13
C SER A 263 27.97 -42.25 13.84
N GLU A 264 26.68 -42.50 14.01
CA GLU A 264 25.73 -42.55 12.89
C GLU A 264 25.43 -41.17 12.29
N ALA A 265 25.19 -40.15 13.12
CA ALA A 265 25.02 -38.77 12.67
C ALA A 265 26.26 -38.26 11.91
N LYS A 266 27.45 -38.58 12.39
CA LYS A 266 28.71 -38.23 11.69
C LYS A 266 28.92 -38.96 10.38
N ARG A 267 28.30 -40.14 10.19
CA ARG A 267 28.26 -40.85 8.92
C ARG A 267 27.27 -40.24 7.93
N LEU A 268 26.23 -39.57 8.43
CA LEU A 268 25.20 -38.86 7.63
C LEU A 268 25.67 -37.52 7.11
N GLY A 269 26.61 -36.86 7.76
CA GLY A 269 27.17 -35.57 7.40
C GLY A 269 28.36 -35.61 6.43
N LYS A 270 28.74 -36.79 5.97
CA LYS A 270 29.73 -37.03 4.91
C LYS A 270 29.06 -37.58 3.65
#